data_21862c3ed80b8b38ac218fc510ab7350
#
_entry.id   21862c3ed80b8b38ac218fc510ab7350
#
_cell.length_a   1.000
_cell.length_b   1.000
_cell.length_c   1.000
_cell.angle_alpha   90.00
_cell.angle_beta   90.00
_cell.angle_gamma   90.00
#
_symmetry.space_group_name_H-M   'P 1'
#
loop_
_entity.id
_entity.type
_entity.pdbx_description
1 polymer ?
#
loop_
_entity_poly.entity_id
_entity_poly.type
_entity_poly.pdbx_seq_one_letter_code
_entity_poly.pdbx_strand_id
1 'polypeptide(L)'
;MDIGPLSSGHTLVLPIKHIKNIFEADPKDLYPVLDLVQKIAALMKEKLPCDGVNILINNGEAAGQSVHHCHWHIIPRYAGDGYKFPPSGTLSPEKAQEILSKLQ
;
A
#
# COMPACT_ATOMS: atom_id res chain seq x y z
N MET A 1 5.08 1.20 -14.14
CA MET A 1 6.32 0.82 -13.38
C MET A 1 6.82 2.05 -12.63
N ASP A 2 7.34 1.85 -11.45
CA ASP A 2 7.93 2.93 -10.67
C ASP A 2 9.36 3.22 -11.16
N ILE A 3 9.73 4.50 -11.24
CA ILE A 3 11.08 4.90 -11.65
C ILE A 3 12.10 4.78 -10.49
N GLY A 4 11.63 4.68 -9.24
CA GLY A 4 12.46 4.43 -8.06
C GLY A 4 12.01 3.15 -7.36
N PRO A 5 12.04 1.98 -8.04
CA PRO A 5 11.40 0.78 -7.53
C PRO A 5 12.15 0.17 -6.34
N LEU A 6 11.38 -0.35 -5.37
CA LEU A 6 11.92 -1.19 -4.29
C LEU A 6 12.31 -2.57 -4.83
N SER A 7 11.65 -3.02 -5.87
CA SER A 7 12.00 -4.27 -6.54
C SER A 7 11.66 -4.16 -8.02
N SER A 8 12.22 -5.08 -8.81
CA SER A 8 11.88 -5.19 -10.23
C SER A 8 10.39 -5.54 -10.36
N GLY A 9 9.65 -4.74 -11.10
CA GLY A 9 8.21 -4.92 -11.27
C GLY A 9 7.35 -4.08 -10.33
N HIS A 10 7.95 -3.28 -9.46
CA HIS A 10 7.22 -2.34 -8.60
C HIS A 10 6.32 -1.45 -9.45
N THR A 11 5.03 -1.50 -9.23
CA THR A 11 4.01 -0.85 -10.07
C THR A 11 3.18 0.10 -9.22
N LEU A 12 2.81 1.23 -9.82
CA LEU A 12 1.89 2.19 -9.20
C LEU A 12 0.54 2.14 -9.90
N VAL A 13 -0.52 2.19 -9.11
CA VAL A 13 -1.89 2.30 -9.61
C VAL A 13 -2.50 3.56 -9.02
N LEU A 14 -3.05 4.41 -9.87
CA LEU A 14 -3.65 5.68 -9.49
C LEU A 14 -5.08 5.75 -10.00
N PRO A 15 -6.02 6.36 -9.25
CA PRO A 15 -7.31 6.73 -9.81
C PRO A 15 -7.11 7.82 -10.87
N ILE A 16 -7.95 7.81 -11.90
CA ILE A 16 -7.92 8.86 -12.93
C ILE A 16 -8.33 10.21 -12.33
N LYS A 17 -9.35 10.18 -11.47
CA LYS A 17 -9.80 11.35 -10.73
C LYS A 17 -8.70 11.80 -9.76
N HIS A 18 -8.44 13.11 -9.70
CA HIS A 18 -7.47 13.63 -8.74
C HIS A 18 -8.00 13.53 -7.31
N ILE A 19 -7.39 12.65 -6.53
CA ILE A 19 -7.70 12.41 -5.12
C ILE A 19 -6.37 12.49 -4.36
N LYS A 20 -6.29 13.38 -3.38
CA LYS A 20 -5.04 13.60 -2.66
C LYS A 20 -4.61 12.37 -1.87
N ASN A 21 -5.53 11.81 -1.09
CA ASN A 21 -5.27 10.64 -0.26
C ASN A 21 -6.59 9.95 0.12
N ILE A 22 -6.49 8.85 0.88
CA ILE A 22 -7.66 8.07 1.25
C ILE A 22 -8.65 8.85 2.14
N PHE A 23 -8.17 9.85 2.87
CA PHE A 23 -9.03 10.64 3.75
C PHE A 23 -10.05 11.48 2.98
N GLU A 24 -9.71 11.87 1.76
CA GLU A 24 -10.55 12.70 0.89
C GLU A 24 -11.31 11.91 -0.17
N ALA A 25 -11.08 10.60 -0.23
CA ALA A 25 -11.66 9.77 -1.29
C ALA A 25 -13.12 9.43 -1.01
N ASP A 26 -13.93 9.41 -2.08
CA ASP A 26 -15.23 8.74 -2.05
C ASP A 26 -14.97 7.25 -2.28
N PRO A 27 -15.49 6.34 -1.44
CA PRO A 27 -15.27 4.91 -1.62
C PRO A 27 -15.60 4.40 -3.02
N LYS A 28 -16.61 4.97 -3.68
CA LYS A 28 -16.99 4.59 -5.05
C LYS A 28 -15.87 4.80 -6.05
N ASP A 29 -15.02 5.81 -5.83
CA ASP A 29 -13.88 6.09 -6.70
C ASP A 29 -12.73 5.12 -6.48
N LEU A 30 -12.72 4.40 -5.35
CA LEU A 30 -11.69 3.45 -4.99
C LEU A 30 -11.99 2.02 -5.47
N TYR A 31 -13.23 1.67 -5.69
CA TYR A 31 -13.59 0.31 -6.11
C TYR A 31 -12.92 -0.11 -7.42
N PRO A 32 -12.92 0.71 -8.48
CA PRO A 32 -12.23 0.34 -9.72
C PRO A 32 -10.70 0.23 -9.52
N VAL A 33 -10.14 1.05 -8.63
CA VAL A 33 -8.72 1.00 -8.32
C VAL A 33 -8.37 -0.31 -7.62
N LEU A 34 -9.16 -0.70 -6.62
CA LEU A 34 -8.94 -1.96 -5.91
C LEU A 34 -9.08 -3.17 -6.83
N ASP A 35 -10.06 -3.14 -7.73
CA ASP A 35 -10.24 -4.20 -8.73
C ASP A 35 -8.98 -4.35 -9.59
N LEU A 36 -8.41 -3.25 -10.06
CA LEU A 36 -7.19 -3.26 -10.85
C LEU A 36 -5.99 -3.72 -10.03
N VAL A 37 -5.85 -3.24 -8.80
CA VAL A 37 -4.77 -3.65 -7.89
C VAL A 37 -4.78 -5.17 -7.69
N GLN A 38 -5.95 -5.75 -7.44
CA GLN A 38 -6.08 -7.19 -7.26
C GLN A 38 -5.68 -7.97 -8.52
N LYS A 39 -6.12 -7.50 -9.69
CA LYS A 39 -5.79 -8.15 -10.97
C LYS A 39 -4.28 -8.12 -11.24
N ILE A 40 -3.64 -6.98 -11.00
CA ILE A 40 -2.19 -6.84 -11.21
C ILE A 40 -1.43 -7.72 -10.21
N ALA A 41 -1.82 -7.72 -8.94
CA ALA A 41 -1.17 -8.55 -7.92
C ALA A 41 -1.27 -10.03 -8.26
N ALA A 42 -2.45 -10.50 -8.69
CA ALA A 42 -2.64 -11.88 -9.11
C ALA A 42 -1.79 -12.22 -10.34
N LEU A 43 -1.70 -11.29 -11.29
CA LEU A 43 -0.89 -11.47 -12.49
C LEU A 43 0.60 -11.54 -12.15
N MET A 44 1.06 -10.71 -11.21
CA MET A 44 2.44 -10.78 -10.73
C MET A 44 2.75 -12.13 -10.10
N LYS A 45 1.85 -12.64 -9.27
CA LYS A 45 2.03 -13.94 -8.62
C LYS A 45 2.07 -15.07 -9.63
N GLU A 46 1.32 -14.98 -10.71
CA GLU A 46 1.27 -15.99 -11.77
C GLU A 46 2.48 -15.90 -12.70
N LYS A 47 2.87 -14.68 -13.12
CA LYS A 47 3.84 -14.46 -14.20
C LYS A 47 5.25 -14.18 -13.75
N LEU A 48 5.44 -13.68 -12.53
CA LEU A 48 6.77 -13.40 -11.99
C LEU A 48 7.15 -14.49 -10.98
N PRO A 49 8.47 -14.79 -10.84
CA PRO A 49 8.91 -15.77 -9.84
C PRO A 49 8.95 -15.17 -8.43
N CYS A 50 7.98 -14.31 -8.11
CA CYS A 50 7.92 -13.70 -6.79
C CYS A 50 7.25 -14.61 -5.78
N ASP A 51 7.66 -14.47 -4.52
CA ASP A 51 7.14 -15.28 -3.41
C ASP A 51 5.92 -14.65 -2.76
N GLY A 52 5.75 -13.35 -2.95
CA GLY A 52 4.62 -12.60 -2.42
C GLY A 52 4.52 -11.23 -3.05
N VAL A 53 3.48 -10.48 -2.65
CA VAL A 53 3.24 -9.12 -3.16
C VAL A 53 2.83 -8.24 -2.00
N ASN A 54 3.48 -7.09 -1.86
CA ASN A 54 3.02 -6.04 -0.96
C ASN A 54 2.13 -5.06 -1.71
N ILE A 55 1.04 -4.68 -1.08
CA ILE A 55 0.15 -3.64 -1.56
C ILE A 55 0.14 -2.55 -0.51
N LEU A 56 0.50 -1.33 -0.90
CA LEU A 56 0.78 -0.26 0.03
C LEU A 56 0.23 1.05 -0.48
N ILE A 57 -0.42 1.80 0.40
CA ILE A 57 -0.82 3.18 0.16
C ILE A 57 -0.32 4.04 1.32
N ASN A 58 0.30 5.17 1.01
CA ASN A 58 0.78 6.11 2.00
C ASN A 58 -0.17 7.32 2.03
N ASN A 59 -0.69 7.64 3.20
CA ASN A 59 -1.65 8.73 3.38
C ASN A 59 -1.12 9.71 4.40
N GLY A 60 -0.76 10.89 3.95
CA GLY A 60 -0.15 11.93 4.76
C GLY A 60 1.36 11.87 4.73
N GLU A 61 1.97 13.03 4.97
CA GLU A 61 3.43 13.20 4.89
C GLU A 61 4.16 12.31 5.89
N ALA A 62 3.63 12.21 7.12
CA ALA A 62 4.25 11.39 8.17
C ALA A 62 4.25 9.89 7.83
N ALA A 63 3.35 9.46 6.94
CA ALA A 63 3.28 8.07 6.46
C ALA A 63 4.04 7.85 5.15
N GLY A 64 4.78 8.86 4.69
CA GLY A 64 5.62 8.74 3.50
C GLY A 64 4.96 9.21 2.20
N GLN A 65 3.83 9.90 2.26
CA GLN A 65 3.21 10.44 1.06
C GLN A 65 3.99 11.68 0.60
N SER A 66 4.70 11.55 -0.51
CA SER A 66 5.50 12.64 -1.09
C SER A 66 4.81 13.31 -2.28
N VAL A 67 3.85 12.65 -2.88
CA VAL A 67 3.07 13.15 -4.02
C VAL A 67 1.62 13.31 -3.59
N HIS A 68 1.01 14.46 -3.87
CA HIS A 68 -0.37 14.77 -3.46
C HIS A 68 -1.40 14.21 -4.43
N HIS A 69 -1.23 12.95 -4.81
CA HIS A 69 -2.16 12.18 -5.61
C HIS A 69 -2.13 10.75 -5.07
N CYS A 70 -3.28 10.29 -4.62
CA CYS A 70 -3.45 8.95 -4.05
C CYS A 70 -2.94 7.88 -5.00
N HIS A 71 -2.05 7.02 -4.55
CA HIS A 71 -1.54 5.93 -5.38
C HIS A 71 -1.23 4.70 -4.54
N TRP A 72 -1.46 3.55 -5.16
CA TRP A 72 -1.17 2.25 -4.57
C TRP A 72 0.11 1.70 -5.16
N HIS A 73 1.01 1.26 -4.28
CA HIS A 73 2.19 0.50 -4.67
C HIS A 73 1.84 -0.98 -4.71
N ILE A 74 2.22 -1.65 -5.79
CA ILE A 74 2.15 -3.10 -5.90
C ILE A 74 3.57 -3.57 -6.07
N ILE A 75 4.12 -4.27 -5.06
CA ILE A 75 5.53 -4.58 -4.98
C ILE A 75 5.71 -6.08 -4.93
N PRO A 76 6.20 -6.71 -6.03
CA PRO A 76 6.54 -8.12 -5.97
C PRO A 76 7.72 -8.33 -5.02
N ARG A 77 7.60 -9.30 -4.15
CA ARG A 77 8.61 -9.58 -3.14
C ARG A 77 9.20 -10.96 -3.37
N TYR A 78 10.50 -11.05 -3.12
CA TYR A 78 11.27 -12.27 -3.32
C TYR A 78 11.92 -12.66 -2.00
N ALA A 79 11.94 -13.96 -1.69
CA ALA A 79 12.64 -14.45 -0.50
C ALA A 79 14.10 -14.00 -0.56
N GLY A 80 14.57 -13.40 0.53
CA GLY A 80 15.94 -12.92 0.61
C GLY A 80 16.25 -11.63 -0.17
N ASP A 81 15.23 -10.86 -0.57
CA ASP A 81 15.43 -9.60 -1.30
C ASP A 81 16.02 -8.48 -0.44
N GLY A 82 16.16 -8.70 0.87
CA GLY A 82 16.78 -7.74 1.78
C GLY A 82 15.88 -6.61 2.25
N TYR A 83 14.67 -6.50 1.73
CA TYR A 83 13.72 -5.48 2.15
C TYR A 83 12.91 -5.96 3.34
N LYS A 84 12.80 -5.12 4.34
CA LYS A 84 12.09 -5.45 5.59
C LYS A 84 10.92 -4.51 5.79
N PHE A 85 9.89 -5.04 6.44
CA PHE A 85 8.81 -4.21 6.94
C PHE A 85 9.31 -3.31 8.08
N PRO A 86 8.59 -2.21 8.39
CA PRO A 86 8.87 -1.46 9.58
C PRO A 86 8.93 -2.38 10.80
N PRO A 87 9.84 -2.09 11.77
CA PRO A 87 9.97 -2.93 12.94
C PRO A 87 8.67 -2.96 13.74
N SER A 88 8.37 -4.14 14.29
CA SER A 88 7.23 -4.31 15.18
C SER A 88 7.57 -3.77 16.56
N GLY A 89 6.62 -3.05 17.14
CA GLY A 89 6.71 -2.65 18.54
C GLY A 89 5.87 -3.56 19.41
N THR A 90 5.86 -3.28 20.70
CA THR A 90 4.97 -3.93 21.65
C THR A 90 3.90 -2.95 22.10
N LEU A 91 2.69 -3.47 22.29
CA LEU A 91 1.54 -2.68 22.72
C LEU A 91 0.97 -3.28 23.99
N SER A 92 0.95 -2.50 25.07
CA SER A 92 0.35 -2.97 26.33
C SER A 92 -1.18 -3.07 26.19
N PRO A 93 -1.84 -3.97 26.96
CA PRO A 93 -3.30 -4.04 26.93
C PRO A 93 -3.98 -2.71 27.29
N GLU A 94 -3.42 -1.96 28.23
CA GLU A 94 -3.94 -0.64 28.64
C GLU A 94 -3.87 0.36 27.51
N LYS A 95 -2.75 0.40 26.80
CA LYS A 95 -2.58 1.31 25.64
C LYS A 95 -3.51 0.92 24.50
N ALA A 96 -3.67 -0.36 24.23
CA ALA A 96 -4.60 -0.86 23.24
C ALA A 96 -6.03 -0.41 23.55
N GLN A 97 -6.45 -0.53 24.81
CA GLN A 97 -7.79 -0.13 25.23
C GLN A 97 -8.00 1.38 25.10
N GLU A 98 -6.99 2.17 25.45
CA GLU A 98 -7.01 3.62 25.29
C GLU A 98 -7.24 4.01 23.83
N ILE A 99 -6.50 3.38 22.91
CA ILE A 99 -6.64 3.65 21.48
C ILE A 99 -8.02 3.25 20.98
N LEU A 100 -8.50 2.07 21.35
CA LEU A 100 -9.82 1.60 20.94
C LEU A 100 -10.94 2.54 21.40
N SER A 101 -10.81 3.10 22.60
CA SER A 101 -11.78 4.06 23.13
C SER A 101 -11.82 5.33 22.29
N LYS A 102 -10.69 5.76 21.75
CA LYS A 102 -10.62 6.95 20.89
C LYS A 102 -11.20 6.73 19.50
N LEU A 103 -11.26 5.47 19.06
CA LEU A 103 -11.76 5.12 17.73
C LEU A 103 -13.27 4.89 17.71
N GLN A 104 -13.91 4.83 18.86
CA GLN A 104 -15.36 4.64 18.99
C GLN A 104 -16.13 5.93 18.99
#